data_38f547e4c22e590f2ece2caade399cfd
#
_entry.id   38f547e4c22e590f2ece2caade399cfd
#
_cell.length_a   1.000
_cell.length_b   1.000
_cell.length_c   1.000
_cell.angle_alpha   90.00
_cell.angle_beta   90.00
_cell.angle_gamma   90.00
#
_symmetry.space_group_name_H-M   'P 1'
#
loop_
_entity.id
_entity.type
_entity.pdbx_description
1 polymer ?
#
loop_
_entity_poly.entity_id
_entity_poly.type
_entity_poly.pdbx_seq_one_letter_code
_entity_poly.pdbx_strand_id
1 'polypeptide(L)'
;MRYLTLAEALTIAQAVTGTPAAVLARASRLDLLDSALHAPQAGFGEVEFYPDFADKAAVLTVRIAKNHPLPDGNKRLAWQSLTMFCVLNGYKLEIPADDAVDLMLAIAAGELDETAVAAWLTERLQPIDSA
;
A
#
# COMPACT_ATOMS: atom_id res chain seq x y z
N MET A 1 12.33 10.18 -2.18
CA MET A 1 11.17 9.32 -1.94
C MET A 1 10.37 9.14 -3.22
N ARG A 2 10.09 7.94 -3.58
CA ARG A 2 9.39 7.60 -4.80
C ARG A 2 7.98 7.09 -4.45
N TYR A 3 6.94 7.84 -4.77
CA TYR A 3 5.55 7.47 -4.48
C TYR A 3 4.93 6.77 -5.68
N LEU A 4 3.95 5.89 -5.42
CA LEU A 4 3.19 5.23 -6.48
C LEU A 4 2.24 6.23 -7.15
N THR A 5 2.19 6.19 -8.47
CA THR A 5 1.24 6.96 -9.25
C THR A 5 -0.08 6.20 -9.43
N LEU A 6 -1.13 6.90 -9.79
CA LEU A 6 -2.43 6.26 -10.08
C LEU A 6 -2.31 5.25 -11.22
N ALA A 7 -1.56 5.60 -12.26
CA ALA A 7 -1.33 4.68 -13.40
C ALA A 7 -0.62 3.40 -12.95
N GLU A 8 0.39 3.53 -12.08
CA GLU A 8 1.10 2.38 -11.54
C GLU A 8 0.18 1.51 -10.68
N ALA A 9 -0.65 2.12 -9.85
CA ALA A 9 -1.60 1.39 -9.02
C ALA A 9 -2.62 0.64 -9.88
N LEU A 10 -3.10 1.22 -10.96
CA LEU A 10 -4.01 0.54 -11.89
C LEU A 10 -3.32 -0.62 -12.62
N THR A 11 -2.04 -0.49 -12.94
CA THR A 11 -1.25 -1.59 -13.50
C THR A 11 -1.12 -2.75 -12.51
N ILE A 12 -0.87 -2.45 -11.24
CA ILE A 12 -0.85 -3.46 -10.18
C ILE A 12 -2.23 -4.11 -10.06
N ALA A 13 -3.28 -3.30 -10.06
CA ALA A 13 -4.66 -3.79 -9.96
C ALA A 13 -5.01 -4.75 -11.10
N GLN A 14 -4.59 -4.43 -12.32
CA GLN A 14 -4.76 -5.34 -13.46
C GLN A 14 -4.06 -6.68 -13.22
N ALA A 15 -2.83 -6.64 -12.71
CA ALA A 15 -2.05 -7.84 -12.47
C ALA A 15 -2.69 -8.74 -11.40
N VAL A 16 -3.23 -8.15 -10.32
CA VAL A 16 -3.78 -8.94 -9.20
C VAL A 16 -5.23 -9.37 -9.41
N THR A 17 -5.98 -8.70 -10.27
CA THR A 17 -7.40 -9.03 -10.52
C THR A 17 -7.63 -9.77 -11.83
N GLY A 18 -6.71 -9.64 -12.79
CA GLY A 18 -6.91 -10.14 -14.14
C GLY A 18 -7.85 -9.28 -14.98
N THR A 19 -8.34 -8.16 -14.45
CA THR A 19 -9.23 -7.24 -15.16
C THR A 19 -8.41 -6.13 -15.82
N PRO A 20 -8.65 -5.81 -17.10
CA PRO A 20 -7.90 -4.74 -17.78
C PRO A 20 -8.00 -3.40 -17.05
N ALA A 21 -6.90 -2.67 -17.03
CA ALA A 21 -6.83 -1.37 -16.34
C ALA A 21 -7.89 -0.39 -16.82
N ALA A 22 -8.21 -0.39 -18.12
CA ALA A 22 -9.25 0.48 -18.68
C ALA A 22 -10.64 0.17 -18.11
N VAL A 23 -10.93 -1.11 -17.86
CA VAL A 23 -12.20 -1.53 -17.24
C VAL A 23 -12.22 -1.13 -15.77
N LEU A 24 -11.10 -1.38 -15.06
CA LEU A 24 -10.97 -1.00 -13.65
C LEU A 24 -11.12 0.51 -13.47
N ALA A 25 -10.56 1.31 -14.37
CA ALA A 25 -10.65 2.77 -14.30
C ALA A 25 -12.10 3.25 -14.35
N ARG A 26 -12.98 2.55 -15.09
CA ARG A 26 -14.40 2.91 -15.17
C ARG A 26 -15.22 2.36 -14.02
N ALA A 27 -14.85 1.20 -13.48
CA ALA A 27 -15.61 0.49 -12.44
C ALA A 27 -15.21 0.85 -11.03
N SER A 28 -14.05 1.49 -10.85
CA SER A 28 -13.45 1.74 -9.54
C SER A 28 -13.69 3.17 -9.06
N ARG A 29 -13.56 3.35 -7.75
CA ARG A 29 -13.57 4.67 -7.11
C ARG A 29 -12.16 5.23 -7.17
N LEU A 30 -11.82 5.87 -8.30
CA LEU A 30 -10.47 6.42 -8.51
C LEU A 30 -10.14 7.54 -7.53
N ASP A 31 -11.12 8.28 -7.07
CA ASP A 31 -10.94 9.31 -6.04
C ASP A 31 -10.42 8.71 -4.73
N LEU A 32 -10.95 7.55 -4.34
CA LEU A 32 -10.52 6.86 -3.12
C LEU A 32 -9.14 6.23 -3.29
N LEU A 33 -8.83 5.71 -4.47
CA LEU A 33 -7.50 5.18 -4.76
C LEU A 33 -6.46 6.30 -4.75
N ASP A 34 -6.75 7.39 -5.45
CA ASP A 34 -5.84 8.53 -5.51
C ASP A 34 -5.57 9.12 -4.13
N SER A 35 -6.61 9.23 -3.30
CA SER A 35 -6.47 9.67 -1.90
C SER A 35 -5.51 8.77 -1.11
N ALA A 36 -5.64 7.45 -1.25
CA ALA A 36 -4.76 6.50 -0.58
C ALA A 36 -3.30 6.65 -1.04
N LEU A 37 -3.09 6.85 -2.35
CA LEU A 37 -1.75 7.00 -2.93
C LEU A 37 -1.06 8.30 -2.47
N HIS A 38 -1.82 9.36 -2.20
CA HIS A 38 -1.29 10.62 -1.72
C HIS A 38 -1.09 10.67 -0.21
N ALA A 39 -1.75 9.82 0.55
CA ALA A 39 -1.68 9.82 2.01
C ALA A 39 -0.24 9.77 2.57
N PRO A 40 0.69 8.98 2.00
CA PRO A 40 2.07 8.94 2.52
C PRO A 40 2.80 10.30 2.48
N GLN A 41 2.40 11.20 1.59
CA GLN A 41 3.04 12.52 1.48
C GLN A 41 2.26 13.62 2.18
N ALA A 42 1.24 13.28 2.95
CA ALA A 42 0.43 14.27 3.66
C ALA A 42 1.28 15.02 4.68
N GLY A 43 0.96 16.30 4.83
CA GLY A 43 1.68 17.18 5.75
C GLY A 43 1.06 18.56 5.80
N PHE A 44 1.67 19.42 6.60
CA PHE A 44 1.27 20.82 6.70
C PHE A 44 2.54 21.68 6.70
N GLY A 45 2.69 22.53 5.67
CA GLY A 45 3.91 23.30 5.49
C GLY A 45 5.10 22.36 5.25
N GLU A 46 6.15 22.49 6.06
CA GLU A 46 7.32 21.61 5.98
C GLU A 46 7.23 20.40 6.90
N VAL A 47 6.11 20.25 7.64
CA VAL A 47 5.91 19.14 8.57
C VAL A 47 5.24 18.00 7.85
N GLU A 48 5.91 16.86 7.76
CA GLU A 48 5.34 15.62 7.25
C GLU A 48 4.57 14.91 8.37
N PHE A 49 3.38 14.39 8.06
CA PHE A 49 2.62 13.59 9.04
C PHE A 49 3.20 12.19 9.20
N TYR A 50 3.86 11.69 8.17
CA TYR A 50 4.44 10.35 8.13
C TYR A 50 5.92 10.46 7.72
N PRO A 51 6.82 10.86 8.65
CA PRO A 51 8.22 11.13 8.28
C PRO A 51 9.03 9.88 7.98
N ASP A 52 8.76 8.78 8.68
CA ASP A 52 9.51 7.53 8.50
C ASP A 52 8.92 6.70 7.37
N PHE A 53 9.77 5.94 6.66
CA PHE A 53 9.30 5.10 5.56
C PHE A 53 8.25 4.08 6.03
N ALA A 54 8.46 3.45 7.19
CA ALA A 54 7.49 2.49 7.74
C ALA A 54 6.11 3.12 7.94
N ASP A 55 6.05 4.36 8.40
CA ASP A 55 4.79 5.09 8.57
C ASP A 55 4.13 5.35 7.22
N LYS A 56 4.91 5.76 6.22
CA LYS A 56 4.40 6.01 4.87
C LYS A 56 3.85 4.73 4.24
N ALA A 57 4.57 3.63 4.38
CA ALA A 57 4.16 2.34 3.85
C ALA A 57 2.90 1.83 4.56
N ALA A 58 2.81 2.02 5.86
CA ALA A 58 1.65 1.62 6.65
C ALA A 58 0.40 2.38 6.25
N VAL A 59 0.47 3.71 6.12
CA VAL A 59 -0.70 4.50 5.76
C VAL A 59 -1.19 4.17 4.34
N LEU A 60 -0.28 3.96 3.40
CA LEU A 60 -0.63 3.53 2.05
C LEU A 60 -1.43 2.23 2.09
N THR A 61 -0.91 1.23 2.77
CA THR A 61 -1.51 -0.11 2.83
C THR A 61 -2.88 -0.08 3.49
N VAL A 62 -2.99 0.56 4.64
CA VAL A 62 -4.24 0.64 5.40
C VAL A 62 -5.30 1.41 4.61
N ARG A 63 -4.92 2.52 3.97
CA ARG A 63 -5.88 3.34 3.22
C ARG A 63 -6.40 2.61 2.00
N ILE A 64 -5.58 1.90 1.24
CA ILE A 64 -6.07 1.10 0.11
C ILE A 64 -7.03 0.02 0.61
N ALA A 65 -6.64 -0.71 1.65
CA ALA A 65 -7.47 -1.79 2.18
C ALA A 65 -8.81 -1.30 2.69
N LYS A 66 -8.84 -0.14 3.37
CA LYS A 66 -10.06 0.40 3.98
C LYS A 66 -10.92 1.23 3.05
N ASN A 67 -10.32 1.91 2.10
CA ASN A 67 -11.07 2.74 1.14
C ASN A 67 -11.85 1.89 0.13
N HIS A 68 -11.47 0.64 -0.07
CA HIS A 68 -12.12 -0.26 -1.01
C HIS A 68 -12.30 0.36 -2.41
N PRO A 69 -11.23 0.84 -3.06
CA PRO A 69 -11.37 1.55 -4.32
C PRO A 69 -11.81 0.65 -5.49
N LEU A 70 -11.45 -0.63 -5.47
CA LEU A 70 -11.80 -1.57 -6.53
C LEU A 70 -13.12 -2.28 -6.22
N PRO A 71 -13.82 -2.80 -7.26
CA PRO A 71 -14.97 -3.69 -7.03
C PRO A 71 -14.60 -4.96 -6.25
N ASP A 72 -13.39 -5.50 -6.48
CA ASP A 72 -12.86 -6.67 -5.80
C ASP A 72 -11.34 -6.64 -5.87
N GLY A 73 -10.68 -7.38 -4.96
CA GLY A 73 -9.23 -7.50 -4.96
C GLY A 73 -8.48 -6.42 -4.18
N ASN A 74 -9.16 -5.67 -3.33
CA ASN A 74 -8.54 -4.56 -2.59
C ASN A 74 -7.42 -4.99 -1.65
N LYS A 75 -7.56 -6.14 -0.98
CA LYS A 75 -6.49 -6.66 -0.11
C LYS A 75 -5.26 -7.03 -0.91
N ARG A 76 -5.45 -7.65 -2.08
CA ARG A 76 -4.34 -7.98 -2.97
C ARG A 76 -3.67 -6.73 -3.55
N LEU A 77 -4.47 -5.72 -3.91
CA LEU A 77 -3.94 -4.44 -4.36
C LEU A 77 -3.12 -3.78 -3.26
N ALA A 78 -3.64 -3.75 -2.04
CA ALA A 78 -2.94 -3.15 -0.90
C ALA A 78 -1.59 -3.84 -0.64
N TRP A 79 -1.57 -5.17 -0.64
CA TRP A 79 -0.33 -5.92 -0.40
C TRP A 79 0.70 -5.70 -1.51
N GLN A 80 0.30 -5.81 -2.78
CA GLN A 80 1.21 -5.62 -3.90
C GLN A 80 1.69 -4.17 -4.01
N SER A 81 0.84 -3.22 -3.71
CA SER A 81 1.24 -1.81 -3.66
C SER A 81 2.26 -1.56 -2.55
N LEU A 82 2.08 -2.18 -1.38
CA LEU A 82 3.04 -2.12 -0.29
C LEU A 82 4.41 -2.68 -0.72
N THR A 83 4.44 -3.87 -1.31
CA THR A 83 5.70 -4.50 -1.71
C THR A 83 6.40 -3.69 -2.80
N MET A 84 5.66 -3.17 -3.77
CA MET A 84 6.22 -2.33 -4.82
C MET A 84 6.77 -1.02 -4.25
N PHE A 85 6.03 -0.38 -3.36
CA PHE A 85 6.46 0.85 -2.71
C PHE A 85 7.77 0.64 -1.94
N CYS A 86 7.89 -0.49 -1.25
CA CYS A 86 9.13 -0.87 -0.57
C CYS A 86 10.31 -0.97 -1.55
N VAL A 87 10.14 -1.73 -2.62
CA VAL A 87 11.21 -1.95 -3.61
C VAL A 87 11.63 -0.64 -4.26
N LEU A 88 10.69 0.22 -4.64
CA LEU A 88 10.97 1.51 -5.25
C LEU A 88 11.77 2.44 -4.34
N ASN A 89 11.73 2.20 -3.04
CA ASN A 89 12.42 3.04 -2.05
C ASN A 89 13.60 2.32 -1.38
N GLY A 90 14.06 1.22 -1.96
CA GLY A 90 15.27 0.56 -1.50
C GLY A 90 15.08 -0.43 -0.37
N TYR A 91 13.87 -0.93 -0.17
CA TYR A 91 13.57 -1.92 0.86
C TYR A 91 13.02 -3.19 0.24
N LYS A 92 13.23 -4.31 0.93
CA LYS A 92 12.57 -5.56 0.61
C LYS A 92 11.75 -6.02 1.83
N LEU A 93 10.69 -6.75 1.55
CA LEU A 93 9.79 -7.28 2.56
C LEU A 93 9.57 -8.76 2.25
N GLU A 94 10.35 -9.61 2.92
CA GLU A 94 10.29 -11.06 2.74
C GLU A 94 9.41 -11.65 3.85
N ILE A 95 8.17 -11.97 3.51
CA ILE A 95 7.16 -12.41 4.47
C ILE A 95 6.56 -13.71 3.96
N PRO A 96 6.43 -14.74 4.82
CA PRO A 96 5.69 -15.94 4.46
C PRO A 96 4.26 -15.58 4.00
N ALA A 97 3.76 -16.29 3.00
CA ALA A 97 2.46 -15.99 2.39
C ALA A 97 1.33 -15.96 3.42
N ASP A 98 1.34 -16.89 4.38
CA ASP A 98 0.29 -16.95 5.41
C ASP A 98 0.31 -15.72 6.32
N ASP A 99 1.51 -15.21 6.65
CA ASP A 99 1.64 -14.02 7.48
C ASP A 99 1.15 -12.76 6.74
N ALA A 100 1.39 -12.70 5.43
CA ALA A 100 0.89 -11.61 4.61
C ALA A 100 -0.65 -11.62 4.56
N VAL A 101 -1.25 -12.78 4.39
CA VAL A 101 -2.71 -12.94 4.40
C VAL A 101 -3.28 -12.52 5.76
N ASP A 102 -2.66 -13.00 6.85
CA ASP A 102 -3.11 -12.66 8.21
C ASP A 102 -3.05 -11.16 8.47
N LEU A 103 -1.99 -10.51 8.03
CA LEU A 103 -1.86 -9.05 8.14
C LEU A 103 -3.01 -8.35 7.40
N MET A 104 -3.26 -8.72 6.17
CA MET A 104 -4.28 -8.05 5.35
C MET A 104 -5.69 -8.30 5.89
N LEU A 105 -5.96 -9.49 6.41
CA LEU A 105 -7.25 -9.79 7.04
C LEU A 105 -7.43 -8.96 8.31
N ALA A 106 -6.40 -8.81 9.13
CA ALA A 106 -6.46 -8.01 10.36
C ALA A 106 -6.68 -6.52 10.05
N ILE A 107 -6.03 -6.00 9.03
CA ILE A 107 -6.24 -4.61 8.58
C ILE A 107 -7.68 -4.42 8.11
N ALA A 108 -8.16 -5.30 7.25
CA ALA A 108 -9.51 -5.21 6.70
C ALA A 108 -10.59 -5.33 7.77
N ALA A 109 -10.34 -6.13 8.82
CA ALA A 109 -11.24 -6.28 9.95
C ALA A 109 -11.20 -5.10 10.95
N GLY A 110 -10.27 -4.16 10.75
CA GLY A 110 -10.10 -3.03 11.66
C GLY A 110 -9.36 -3.36 12.94
N GLU A 111 -8.68 -4.52 13.00
CA GLU A 111 -7.93 -4.95 14.19
C GLU A 111 -6.57 -4.28 14.30
N LEU A 112 -6.00 -3.82 13.18
CA LEU A 112 -4.72 -3.13 13.14
C LEU A 112 -4.89 -1.77 12.48
N ASP A 113 -4.47 -0.72 13.18
CA ASP A 113 -4.44 0.64 12.65
C ASP A 113 -3.09 0.94 11.98
N GLU A 114 -2.94 2.15 11.46
CA GLU A 114 -1.73 2.60 10.78
C GLU A 114 -0.48 2.49 11.67
N THR A 115 -0.62 2.83 12.94
CA THR A 115 0.49 2.77 13.92
C THR A 115 0.94 1.34 14.15
N ALA A 116 0.00 0.41 14.33
CA ALA A 116 0.31 -1.01 14.51
C ALA A 116 0.97 -1.61 13.27
N VAL A 117 0.49 -1.24 12.08
CA VAL A 117 1.09 -1.71 10.82
C VAL A 117 2.49 -1.15 10.64
N ALA A 118 2.72 0.11 10.99
CA ALA A 118 4.06 0.72 10.94
C ALA A 118 5.04 -0.02 11.85
N ALA A 119 4.61 -0.38 13.06
CA ALA A 119 5.44 -1.16 13.98
C ALA A 119 5.77 -2.55 13.40
N TRP A 120 4.79 -3.22 12.82
CA TRP A 120 4.95 -4.52 12.17
C TRP A 120 5.96 -4.43 11.02
N LEU A 121 5.87 -3.39 10.21
CA LEU A 121 6.80 -3.17 9.09
C LEU A 121 8.22 -2.84 9.57
N THR A 122 8.34 -2.03 10.62
CA THR A 122 9.65 -1.66 11.17
C THR A 122 10.47 -2.88 11.56
N GLU A 123 9.83 -3.92 12.09
CA GLU A 123 10.49 -5.15 12.48
C GLU A 123 10.90 -6.03 11.30
N ARG A 124 10.34 -5.81 10.11
CA ARG A 124 10.45 -6.73 8.97
C ARG A 124 11.10 -6.12 7.73
N LEU A 125 11.08 -4.80 7.60
CA LEU A 125 11.70 -4.12 6.47
C LEU A 125 13.22 -4.32 6.50
N GLN A 126 13.79 -4.67 5.35
CA GLN A 126 15.21 -4.85 5.20
C GLN A 126 15.70 -4.00 4.04
N PRO A 127 16.83 -3.29 4.17
CA PRO A 127 17.41 -2.60 3.03
C PRO A 127 17.75 -3.58 1.92
N ILE A 128 17.55 -3.17 0.69
CA ILE A 128 18.02 -3.95 -0.46
C ILE A 128 19.54 -3.83 -0.47
N ASP A 129 20.23 -4.98 -0.38
CA ASP A 129 21.67 -5.01 -0.39
C ASP A 129 22.15 -4.74 -1.81
N SER A 130 22.93 -3.66 -1.97
CA SER A 130 23.47 -3.26 -3.27
C SER A 130 24.89 -3.78 -3.52
N ALA A 131 25.44 -4.54 -2.61
CA ALA A 131 26.80 -5.05 -2.73
C ALA A 131 26.92 -6.19 -3.74
#